data_b2d7b431270a5d57d04c71731adfb807
#
_entry.id   b2d7b431270a5d57d04c71731adfb807
#
_cell.length_a   1.000
_cell.length_b   1.000
_cell.length_c   1.000
_cell.angle_alpha   90.00
_cell.angle_beta   90.00
_cell.angle_gamma   90.00
#
_symmetry.space_group_name_H-M   'P 1'
#
loop_
_entity.id
_entity.type
_entity.pdbx_description
1 polymer ?
#
loop_
_entity_poly.entity_id
_entity_poly.type
_entity_poly.pdbx_seq_one_letter_code
_entity_poly.pdbx_strand_id
1 'polypeptide(L)'
;MTTPALITVLRCCAYIPLLLCSSIGSQCQKVSDPETRLASCRKQIDDTDQQIVALLNKRARIVAEVGKIKREAHLPVAAPAREQQVLDHIVQLGGAGPLPPDRLRRIYQTVIQEMRTWEEGLSSESEGKADR
;
A
#
# COMPACT_ATOMS: atom_id res chain seq x y z
N MET A 1 -27.04 -6.65 -59.65
CA MET A 1 -25.94 -6.91 -60.58
C MET A 1 -24.73 -7.23 -59.70
N THR A 2 -24.24 -8.31 -59.59
CA THR A 2 -23.91 -9.57 -60.17
C THR A 2 -22.93 -10.27 -59.21
N THR A 3 -23.33 -11.39 -58.67
CA THR A 3 -22.46 -12.47 -58.16
C THR A 3 -21.69 -13.09 -59.34
N PRO A 4 -20.91 -14.20 -59.23
CA PRO A 4 -20.19 -14.91 -58.15
C PRO A 4 -18.81 -15.44 -58.62
N ALA A 5 -18.14 -16.26 -57.82
CA ALA A 5 -17.43 -17.50 -58.17
C ALA A 5 -16.51 -17.87 -56.99
N LEU A 6 -16.75 -18.91 -56.28
CA LEU A 6 -16.61 -20.39 -56.51
C LEU A 6 -15.31 -20.77 -57.24
N ILE A 7 -14.55 -21.63 -56.61
CA ILE A 7 -13.78 -22.81 -57.13
C ILE A 7 -12.78 -23.18 -56.06
N THR A 8 -12.98 -24.23 -55.30
CA THR A 8 -12.74 -25.67 -55.56
C THR A 8 -11.42 -26.19 -55.03
N VAL A 9 -11.50 -26.90 -53.95
CA VAL A 9 -11.08 -28.30 -53.70
C VAL A 9 -9.69 -28.74 -54.20
N LEU A 10 -8.94 -29.28 -53.29
CA LEU A 10 -8.25 -30.60 -53.39
C LEU A 10 -7.57 -30.87 -52.06
N ARG A 11 -8.14 -31.72 -51.21
CA ARG A 11 -7.82 -33.14 -51.04
C ARG A 11 -6.33 -33.47 -51.22
N CYS A 12 -5.65 -33.65 -50.11
CA CYS A 12 -4.69 -34.74 -50.02
C CYS A 12 -4.76 -35.38 -48.64
N CYS A 13 -5.14 -36.63 -48.71
CA CYS A 13 -5.19 -37.61 -47.63
C CYS A 13 -3.81 -38.01 -47.14
N ALA A 14 -3.85 -38.48 -45.91
CA ALA A 14 -2.98 -39.51 -45.35
C ALA A 14 -1.52 -39.14 -45.04
N TYR A 15 -1.23 -39.02 -43.77
CA TYR A 15 -0.43 -40.05 -43.09
C TYR A 15 -0.45 -39.78 -41.59
N ILE A 16 -1.11 -40.68 -40.89
CA ILE A 16 -0.90 -40.84 -39.45
C ILE A 16 0.43 -41.58 -39.29
N PRO A 17 1.26 -41.18 -38.34
CA PRO A 17 1.74 -42.15 -37.39
C PRO A 17 1.32 -41.80 -35.97
N LEU A 18 0.47 -42.64 -35.49
CA LEU A 18 0.36 -43.09 -34.11
C LEU A 18 1.77 -43.32 -33.56
N LEU A 19 2.07 -42.68 -32.47
CA LEU A 19 2.98 -43.04 -31.38
C LEU A 19 3.67 -41.79 -30.83
N LEU A 20 3.14 -41.31 -29.76
CA LEU A 20 3.89 -41.05 -28.54
C LEU A 20 2.90 -40.59 -27.47
N CYS A 21 2.30 -41.59 -26.89
CA CYS A 21 1.77 -41.50 -25.53
C CYS A 21 3.00 -41.27 -24.66
N SER A 22 3.29 -40.05 -24.37
CA SER A 22 4.35 -39.69 -23.43
C SER A 22 3.79 -38.69 -22.47
N SER A 23 3.49 -39.21 -21.31
CA SER A 23 3.57 -38.50 -20.03
C SER A 23 2.74 -37.22 -19.97
N ILE A 24 1.44 -37.41 -19.77
CA ILE A 24 0.72 -36.49 -18.90
C ILE A 24 1.39 -36.67 -17.54
N GLY A 25 2.53 -36.01 -17.38
CA GLY A 25 3.06 -35.72 -16.08
C GLY A 25 1.95 -34.99 -15.34
N SER A 26 1.30 -35.66 -14.42
CA SER A 26 0.57 -35.02 -13.35
C SER A 26 1.50 -34.01 -12.74
N GLN A 27 1.42 -32.78 -13.21
CA GLN A 27 1.81 -31.65 -12.39
C GLN A 27 0.83 -31.66 -11.24
N CYS A 28 1.15 -32.48 -10.26
CA CYS A 28 0.68 -32.31 -8.91
C CYS A 28 1.04 -30.87 -8.60
N GLN A 29 0.10 -29.95 -8.74
CA GLN A 29 0.17 -28.63 -8.16
C GLN A 29 0.41 -28.91 -6.70
N LYS A 30 1.66 -28.74 -6.29
CA LYS A 30 2.10 -28.83 -4.93
C LYS A 30 1.30 -27.75 -4.22
N VAL A 31 0.15 -28.12 -3.68
CA VAL A 31 -0.60 -27.25 -2.77
C VAL A 31 0.40 -26.97 -1.67
N SER A 32 0.97 -25.77 -1.71
CA SER A 32 1.98 -25.38 -0.74
C SER A 32 1.34 -25.56 0.62
N ASP A 33 2.01 -26.30 1.48
CA ASP A 33 1.63 -26.55 2.86
C ASP A 33 1.14 -25.25 3.52
N PRO A 34 0.08 -25.28 4.33
CA PRO A 34 -0.46 -24.11 5.02
C PRO A 34 0.61 -23.29 5.76
N GLU A 35 1.59 -23.95 6.33
CA GLU A 35 2.71 -23.30 7.01
C GLU A 35 3.56 -22.45 6.05
N THR A 36 3.91 -23.00 4.90
CA THR A 36 4.64 -22.30 3.84
C THR A 36 3.85 -21.07 3.34
N ARG A 37 2.52 -21.21 3.18
CA ARG A 37 1.66 -20.09 2.78
C ARG A 37 1.61 -18.99 3.85
N LEU A 38 1.49 -19.38 5.11
CA LEU A 38 1.52 -18.44 6.24
C LEU A 38 2.86 -17.71 6.33
N ALA A 39 3.98 -18.43 6.18
CA ALA A 39 5.30 -17.82 6.17
C ALA A 39 5.45 -16.78 5.05
N SER A 40 4.93 -17.09 3.85
CA SER A 40 4.91 -16.13 2.73
C SER A 40 4.07 -14.89 3.03
N CYS A 41 2.88 -15.06 3.63
CA CYS A 41 2.03 -13.94 4.01
C CYS A 41 2.69 -13.07 5.10
N ARG A 42 3.30 -13.69 6.10
CA ARG A 42 4.04 -12.98 7.15
C ARG A 42 5.17 -12.13 6.56
N LYS A 43 5.94 -12.71 5.65
CA LYS A 43 6.99 -11.94 4.96
C LYS A 43 6.43 -10.74 4.21
N GLN A 44 5.29 -10.87 3.54
CA GLN A 44 4.65 -9.74 2.85
C GLN A 44 4.17 -8.66 3.83
N ILE A 45 3.71 -9.05 5.01
CA ILE A 45 3.37 -8.11 6.09
C ILE A 45 4.62 -7.39 6.56
N ASP A 46 5.71 -8.11 6.87
CA ASP A 46 6.97 -7.52 7.31
C ASP A 46 7.54 -6.51 6.29
N ASP A 47 7.49 -6.86 4.98
CA ASP A 47 7.93 -5.97 3.89
C ASP A 47 7.03 -4.72 3.80
N THR A 48 5.73 -4.85 4.09
CA THR A 48 4.78 -3.73 4.13
C THR A 48 5.00 -2.85 5.36
N ASP A 49 5.25 -3.44 6.52
CA ASP A 49 5.54 -2.72 7.76
C ASP A 49 6.81 -1.87 7.64
N GLN A 50 7.84 -2.37 6.96
CA GLN A 50 9.03 -1.57 6.65
C GLN A 50 8.69 -0.31 5.84
N GLN A 51 7.78 -0.41 4.86
CA GLN A 51 7.32 0.74 4.08
C GLN A 51 6.51 1.72 4.93
N ILE A 52 5.63 1.21 5.78
CA ILE A 52 4.84 2.04 6.72
C ILE A 52 5.77 2.82 7.64
N VAL A 53 6.76 2.17 8.26
CA VAL A 53 7.74 2.84 9.12
C VAL A 53 8.53 3.90 8.36
N ALA A 54 8.97 3.61 7.13
CA ALA A 54 9.66 4.59 6.30
C ALA A 54 8.81 5.82 5.99
N LEU A 55 7.51 5.63 5.70
CA LEU A 55 6.56 6.70 5.44
C LEU A 55 6.23 7.50 6.71
N LEU A 56 6.08 6.85 7.87
CA LEU A 56 5.91 7.53 9.15
C LEU A 56 7.13 8.40 9.50
N ASN A 57 8.34 7.91 9.30
CA ASN A 57 9.56 8.68 9.49
C ASN A 57 9.66 9.87 8.51
N LYS A 58 9.22 9.69 7.26
CA LYS A 58 9.12 10.79 6.30
C LYS A 58 8.12 11.86 6.78
N ARG A 59 6.96 11.43 7.26
CA ARG A 59 5.92 12.31 7.81
C ARG A 59 6.45 13.07 9.04
N ALA A 60 7.14 12.39 9.95
CA ALA A 60 7.74 13.00 11.14
C ALA A 60 8.72 14.13 10.77
N ARG A 61 9.58 13.93 9.78
CA ARG A 61 10.48 15.00 9.29
C ARG A 61 9.70 16.23 8.80
N ILE A 62 8.61 16.01 8.08
CA ILE A 62 7.76 17.13 7.60
C ILE A 62 7.08 17.84 8.79
N VAL A 63 6.62 17.08 9.79
CA VAL A 63 6.03 17.66 11.02
C VAL A 63 7.06 18.51 11.78
N ALA A 64 8.32 18.08 11.85
CA ALA A 64 9.39 18.88 12.46
C ALA A 64 9.59 20.23 11.76
N GLU A 65 9.57 20.24 10.41
CA GLU A 65 9.64 21.49 9.65
C GLU A 65 8.42 22.39 9.89
N VAL A 66 7.21 21.80 9.93
CA VAL A 66 5.98 22.53 10.27
C VAL A 66 6.07 23.12 11.67
N GLY A 67 6.57 22.37 12.66
CA GLY A 67 6.77 22.84 14.02
C GLY A 67 7.75 24.03 14.09
N LYS A 68 8.84 23.99 13.30
CA LYS A 68 9.77 25.12 13.17
C LYS A 68 9.08 26.38 12.63
N ILE A 69 8.32 26.25 11.54
CA ILE A 69 7.57 27.37 10.95
C ILE A 69 6.55 27.94 11.94
N LYS A 70 5.84 27.09 12.67
CA LYS A 70 4.87 27.53 13.68
C LYS A 70 5.54 28.34 14.79
N ARG A 71 6.69 27.90 15.30
CA ARG A 71 7.45 28.64 16.33
C ARG A 71 7.90 29.99 15.82
N GLU A 72 8.48 30.06 14.62
CA GLU A 72 8.91 31.31 13.99
C GLU A 72 7.76 32.30 13.80
N ALA A 73 6.56 31.79 13.51
CA ALA A 73 5.35 32.59 13.31
C ALA A 73 4.50 32.76 14.57
N HIS A 74 4.94 32.28 15.74
CA HIS A 74 4.18 32.28 17.01
C HIS A 74 2.80 31.66 16.90
N LEU A 75 2.66 30.58 16.10
CA LEU A 75 1.42 29.84 15.91
C LEU A 75 1.32 28.67 16.89
N PRO A 76 0.08 28.27 17.30
CA PRO A 76 -0.10 27.13 18.19
C PRO A 76 0.28 25.82 17.51
N VAL A 77 0.82 24.88 18.28
CA VAL A 77 1.15 23.52 17.80
C VAL A 77 -0.12 22.80 17.37
N ALA A 78 -1.17 22.83 18.20
CA ALA A 78 -2.45 22.20 17.90
C ALA A 78 -3.20 22.96 16.78
N ALA A 79 -3.69 22.23 15.78
CA ALA A 79 -4.47 22.77 14.67
C ALA A 79 -5.70 21.88 14.40
N PRO A 80 -6.73 21.90 15.27
CA PRO A 80 -7.86 20.98 15.22
C PRO A 80 -8.58 20.95 13.86
N ALA A 81 -8.76 22.11 13.22
CA ALA A 81 -9.38 22.20 11.90
C ALA A 81 -8.56 21.45 10.84
N ARG A 82 -7.23 21.55 10.89
CA ARG A 82 -6.33 20.82 9.98
C ARG A 82 -6.32 19.31 10.26
N GLU A 83 -6.33 18.92 11.53
CA GLU A 83 -6.41 17.51 11.94
C GLU A 83 -7.68 16.87 11.39
N GLN A 84 -8.83 17.55 11.49
CA GLN A 84 -10.11 17.08 10.93
C GLN A 84 -10.03 16.93 9.40
N GLN A 85 -9.48 17.91 8.69
CA GLN A 85 -9.27 17.83 7.24
C GLN A 85 -8.42 16.62 6.84
N VAL A 86 -7.37 16.32 7.61
CA VAL A 86 -6.53 15.14 7.37
C VAL A 86 -7.34 13.86 7.55
N LEU A 87 -8.11 13.75 8.62
CA LEU A 87 -8.94 12.56 8.89
C LEU A 87 -9.98 12.34 7.80
N ASP A 88 -10.64 13.38 7.32
CA ASP A 88 -11.63 13.29 6.26
C ASP A 88 -10.98 12.89 4.92
N HIS A 89 -9.81 13.43 4.62
CA HIS A 89 -9.04 13.05 3.44
C HIS A 89 -8.61 11.58 3.48
N ILE A 90 -8.16 11.08 4.63
CA ILE A 90 -7.76 9.68 4.80
C ILE A 90 -8.94 8.73 4.60
N VAL A 91 -10.11 9.08 5.12
CA VAL A 91 -11.34 8.30 4.91
C VAL A 91 -11.70 8.23 3.42
N GLN A 92 -11.56 9.35 2.69
CA GLN A 92 -11.80 9.38 1.25
C GLN A 92 -10.79 8.51 0.48
N LEU A 93 -9.50 8.59 0.81
CA LEU A 93 -8.45 7.78 0.18
C LEU A 93 -8.67 6.28 0.41
N GLY A 94 -9.15 5.90 1.59
CA GLY A 94 -9.38 4.51 1.96
C GLY A 94 -10.64 3.87 1.36
N GLY A 95 -11.49 4.65 0.70
CA GLY A 95 -12.84 4.23 0.28
C GLY A 95 -12.91 3.03 -0.67
N ALA A 96 -11.81 2.68 -1.36
CA ALA A 96 -11.72 1.52 -2.26
C ALA A 96 -11.00 0.30 -1.64
N GLY A 97 -10.51 0.41 -0.42
CA GLY A 97 -9.73 -0.63 0.24
C GLY A 97 -10.56 -1.56 1.12
N PRO A 98 -10.00 -2.69 1.57
CA PRO A 98 -10.66 -3.64 2.45
C PRO A 98 -10.79 -3.15 3.90
N LEU A 99 -10.06 -2.09 4.27
CA LEU A 99 -10.08 -1.56 5.63
C LEU A 99 -11.22 -0.55 5.79
N PRO A 100 -12.15 -0.78 6.74
CA PRO A 100 -13.29 0.10 6.94
C PRO A 100 -12.88 1.55 7.27
N PRO A 101 -13.61 2.56 6.79
CA PRO A 101 -13.28 3.98 6.98
C PRO A 101 -13.10 4.39 8.45
N ASP A 102 -13.93 3.85 9.36
CA ASP A 102 -13.84 4.12 10.79
C ASP A 102 -12.55 3.54 11.41
N ARG A 103 -12.03 2.43 10.89
CA ARG A 103 -10.74 1.85 11.30
C ARG A 103 -9.58 2.72 10.84
N LEU A 104 -9.62 3.18 9.59
CA LEU A 104 -8.63 4.12 9.05
C LEU A 104 -8.59 5.41 9.86
N ARG A 105 -9.78 5.96 10.18
CA ARG A 105 -9.88 7.16 11.01
C ARG A 105 -9.20 6.98 12.36
N ARG A 106 -9.47 5.87 13.07
CA ARG A 106 -8.82 5.58 14.39
C ARG A 106 -7.31 5.45 14.28
N ILE A 107 -6.81 4.73 13.28
CA ILE A 107 -5.36 4.59 13.05
C ILE A 107 -4.73 5.98 12.86
N TYR A 108 -5.32 6.80 11.99
CA TYR A 108 -4.79 8.13 11.72
C TYR A 108 -4.96 9.13 12.87
N GLN A 109 -5.98 8.99 13.68
CA GLN A 109 -6.07 9.75 14.94
C GLN A 109 -4.86 9.48 15.83
N THR A 110 -4.47 8.23 15.99
CA THR A 110 -3.26 7.86 16.74
C THR A 110 -2.00 8.42 16.08
N VAL A 111 -1.86 8.30 14.77
CA VAL A 111 -0.71 8.86 14.04
C VAL A 111 -0.61 10.37 14.23
N ILE A 112 -1.73 11.10 14.17
CA ILE A 112 -1.75 12.56 14.38
C ILE A 112 -1.38 12.90 15.82
N GLN A 113 -1.95 12.21 16.79
CA GLN A 113 -1.70 12.38 18.21
C GLN A 113 -0.19 12.21 18.54
N GLU A 114 0.39 11.08 18.12
CA GLU A 114 1.80 10.77 18.39
C GLU A 114 2.74 11.79 17.72
N MET A 115 2.43 12.21 16.50
CA MET A 115 3.21 13.23 15.80
C MET A 115 3.13 14.61 16.48
N ARG A 116 1.97 14.98 17.03
CA ARG A 116 1.81 16.21 17.79
C ARG A 116 2.58 16.17 19.09
N THR A 117 2.46 15.09 19.86
CA THR A 117 3.22 14.91 21.11
C THR A 117 4.74 14.99 20.86
N TRP A 118 5.19 14.40 19.76
CA TRP A 118 6.58 14.50 19.35
C TRP A 118 6.99 15.91 18.94
N GLU A 119 6.15 16.65 18.20
CA GLU A 119 6.36 18.07 17.82
C GLU A 119 6.46 18.97 19.08
N GLU A 120 5.60 18.75 20.08
CA GLU A 120 5.61 19.44 21.37
C GLU A 120 6.92 19.18 22.14
N GLY A 121 7.41 17.93 22.13
CA GLY A 121 8.71 17.57 22.74
C GLY A 121 9.88 18.29 22.10
N LEU A 122 9.92 18.38 20.77
CA LEU A 122 10.96 19.13 20.05
C LEU A 122 10.94 20.63 20.39
N SER A 123 9.78 21.19 20.68
CA SER A 123 9.62 22.59 21.05
C SER A 123 10.24 22.87 22.44
N SER A 124 9.96 22.02 23.42
CA SER A 124 10.49 22.16 24.78
C SER A 124 12.03 21.99 24.85
N GLU A 125 12.60 21.10 24.05
CA GLU A 125 14.04 20.89 23.99
C GLU A 125 14.79 22.11 23.38
N SER A 126 14.17 22.79 22.43
CA SER A 126 14.76 23.99 21.81
C SER A 126 14.76 25.19 22.74
N GLU A 127 13.75 25.35 23.57
CA GLU A 127 13.68 26.45 24.59
C GLU A 127 14.70 26.24 25.72
N GLY A 128 14.84 25.00 26.21
CA GLY A 128 15.82 24.69 27.27
C GLY A 128 17.29 24.81 26.87
N LYS A 129 17.60 24.90 25.58
CA LYS A 129 18.96 25.07 25.04
C LYS A 129 19.32 26.53 24.77
N ALA A 130 18.32 27.39 24.63
CA ALA A 130 18.54 28.84 24.43
C ALA A 130 18.88 29.57 25.74
N ASP A 131 18.63 28.95 26.89
CA ASP A 131 18.79 29.55 28.23
C ASP A 131 20.07 29.09 28.96
N ARG A 132 21.01 28.45 28.24
CA ARG A 132 22.34 28.05 28.75
C ARG A 132 23.47 28.69 27.96
#